data_01a700aa4aff40fcecfdba6d06e57b06
#
_entry.id   01a700aa4aff40fcecfdba6d06e57b06
#
_cell.length_a   1.000
_cell.length_b   1.000
_cell.length_c   1.000
_cell.angle_alpha   90.00
_cell.angle_beta   90.00
_cell.angle_gamma   90.00
#
_symmetry.space_group_name_H-M   'P 1'
#
loop_
_entity.id
_entity.type
_entity.pdbx_description
1 polymer ?
#
loop_
_entity_poly.entity_id
_entity_poly.type
_entity_poly.pdbx_seq_one_letter_code
_entity_poly.pdbx_strand_id
1 'polypeptide(L)'
;MVHSQQSFHLHTLGCPKNQVDSDKIAGTLIDDGLVQTHDASSADLVVINTCAFVEEAREESINTVLQLEQDRMPGSRIVVTGCLAERYGDELAEALPEIDQVSGFGVPVNLIRKPSGLSLKAGPQAPALDLLNLRRPASSLPWAYVKIAEGCDRACGFCAIPSFRGPQKSREVDSILREVDDLSIREAVLVAQDLASYGSDLGRRGSIVSLVQAVRERVERVRLLYLYPSDLSDQLIDVVLEGGLPYFD
;
A
#
# COMPACT_ATOMS: atom_id res chain seq x y z
N MET A 1 1.01 37.69 -6.41
CA MET A 1 0.63 36.49 -7.17
C MET A 1 0.27 35.45 -6.11
N VAL A 2 -1.01 35.07 -6.03
CA VAL A 2 -1.45 33.96 -5.15
C VAL A 2 -0.93 32.71 -5.85
N HIS A 3 0.08 32.05 -5.29
CA HIS A 3 0.45 30.71 -5.73
C HIS A 3 -0.77 29.83 -5.44
N SER A 4 -1.47 29.36 -6.47
CA SER A 4 -2.49 28.33 -6.30
C SER A 4 -1.80 27.12 -5.67
N GLN A 5 -2.35 26.64 -4.58
CA GLN A 5 -1.83 25.46 -3.90
C GLN A 5 -1.92 24.28 -4.87
N GLN A 6 -0.80 23.57 -5.05
CA GLN A 6 -0.74 22.43 -5.98
C GLN A 6 -1.58 21.27 -5.46
N SER A 7 -2.20 20.54 -6.37
CA SER A 7 -3.15 19.49 -6.07
C SER A 7 -2.70 18.12 -6.60
N PHE A 8 -3.17 17.06 -5.96
CA PHE A 8 -2.96 15.70 -6.46
C PHE A 8 -4.24 14.87 -6.44
N HIS A 9 -4.39 14.02 -7.44
CA HIS A 9 -5.36 12.93 -7.49
C HIS A 9 -4.65 11.61 -7.29
N LEU A 10 -5.19 10.75 -6.44
CA LEU A 10 -4.64 9.42 -6.18
C LEU A 10 -5.70 8.37 -6.50
N HIS A 11 -5.44 7.58 -7.53
CA HIS A 11 -6.27 6.44 -7.93
C HIS A 11 -5.65 5.14 -7.45
N THR A 12 -6.45 4.32 -6.74
CA THR A 12 -5.97 3.07 -6.15
C THR A 12 -6.68 1.88 -6.76
N LEU A 13 -5.91 0.94 -7.27
CA LEU A 13 -6.38 -0.33 -7.81
C LEU A 13 -5.90 -1.50 -6.96
N GLY A 14 -6.67 -2.59 -6.99
CA GLY A 14 -6.30 -3.87 -6.40
C GLY A 14 -6.77 -4.05 -4.96
N CYS A 15 -5.88 -4.42 -4.06
CA CYS A 15 -6.21 -5.01 -2.77
C CYS A 15 -6.08 -4.02 -1.59
N PRO A 16 -6.58 -4.40 -0.38
CA PRO A 16 -6.42 -3.62 0.84
C PRO A 16 -5.00 -3.16 1.15
N LYS A 17 -3.98 -3.93 0.77
CA LYS A 17 -2.56 -3.55 0.97
C LYS A 17 -2.19 -2.35 0.10
N ASN A 18 -2.68 -2.30 -1.14
CA ASN A 18 -2.49 -1.14 -2.02
C ASN A 18 -3.23 0.09 -1.48
N GLN A 19 -4.40 -0.09 -0.86
CA GLN A 19 -5.10 1.03 -0.21
C GLN A 19 -4.25 1.66 0.90
N VAL A 20 -3.64 0.85 1.76
CA VAL A 20 -2.73 1.35 2.80
C VAL A 20 -1.51 2.06 2.19
N ASP A 21 -0.95 1.51 1.11
CA ASP A 21 0.17 2.13 0.40
C ASP A 21 -0.23 3.50 -0.17
N SER A 22 -1.42 3.61 -0.75
CA SER A 22 -1.99 4.86 -1.25
C SER A 22 -2.21 5.89 -0.13
N ASP A 23 -2.80 5.49 0.99
CA ASP A 23 -3.00 6.39 2.12
C ASP A 23 -1.67 6.97 2.63
N LYS A 24 -0.61 6.18 2.62
CA LYS A 24 0.74 6.61 3.02
C LYS A 24 1.38 7.53 1.99
N ILE A 25 1.19 7.27 0.70
CA ILE A 25 1.61 8.18 -0.37
C ILE A 25 0.86 9.51 -0.25
N ALA A 26 -0.46 9.46 -0.01
CA ALA A 26 -1.25 10.67 0.21
C ALA A 26 -0.73 11.47 1.41
N GLY A 27 -0.38 10.80 2.51
CA GLY A 27 0.22 11.45 3.68
C GLY A 27 1.50 12.21 3.33
N THR A 28 2.42 11.61 2.57
CA THR A 28 3.65 12.29 2.13
C THR A 28 3.37 13.48 1.23
N LEU A 29 2.43 13.37 0.30
CA LEU A 29 2.08 14.48 -0.61
C LEU A 29 1.41 15.63 0.15
N ILE A 30 0.59 15.34 1.16
CA ILE A 30 0.00 16.36 2.04
C ILE A 30 1.07 17.04 2.88
N ASP A 31 2.01 16.29 3.45
CA ASP A 31 3.16 16.84 4.21
C ASP A 31 4.07 17.72 3.32
N ASP A 32 4.16 17.41 2.02
CA ASP A 32 4.83 18.24 1.00
C ASP A 32 4.01 19.48 0.58
N GLY A 33 2.83 19.68 1.16
CA GLY A 33 1.99 20.87 0.96
C GLY A 33 0.98 20.78 -0.19
N LEU A 34 0.77 19.59 -0.79
CA LEU A 34 -0.23 19.39 -1.82
C LEU A 34 -1.62 19.16 -1.21
N VAL A 35 -2.66 19.49 -1.98
CA VAL A 35 -4.07 19.23 -1.60
C VAL A 35 -4.61 18.09 -2.43
N GLN A 36 -5.25 17.12 -1.76
CA GLN A 36 -5.89 16.02 -2.46
C GLN A 36 -7.20 16.47 -3.13
N THR A 37 -7.39 16.07 -4.38
CA THR A 37 -8.65 16.23 -5.14
C THR A 37 -9.19 14.88 -5.59
N HIS A 38 -10.52 14.79 -5.73
CA HIS A 38 -11.18 13.60 -6.28
C HIS A 38 -11.28 13.63 -7.80
N ASP A 39 -10.97 14.76 -8.43
CA ASP A 39 -11.06 14.97 -9.89
C ASP A 39 -9.65 14.98 -10.51
N ALA A 40 -9.34 13.93 -11.27
CA ALA A 40 -8.06 13.80 -11.97
C ALA A 40 -7.87 14.90 -13.04
N SER A 41 -8.96 15.39 -13.64
CA SER A 41 -8.92 16.40 -14.69
C SER A 41 -8.54 17.80 -14.19
N SER A 42 -8.53 18.00 -12.88
CA SER A 42 -8.15 19.25 -12.21
C SER A 42 -6.87 19.16 -11.38
N ALA A 43 -6.24 17.98 -11.35
CA ALA A 43 -5.05 17.73 -10.54
C ALA A 43 -3.75 18.12 -11.24
N ASP A 44 -2.80 18.73 -10.51
CA ASP A 44 -1.45 18.98 -11.00
C ASP A 44 -0.60 17.71 -11.06
N LEU A 45 -0.93 16.73 -10.18
CA LEU A 45 -0.29 15.41 -10.11
C LEU A 45 -1.35 14.31 -10.05
N VAL A 46 -1.31 13.39 -10.98
CA VAL A 46 -2.12 12.16 -10.98
C VAL A 46 -1.23 10.99 -10.59
N VAL A 47 -1.55 10.31 -9.50
CA VAL A 47 -0.84 9.11 -9.02
C VAL A 47 -1.74 7.90 -9.17
N ILE A 48 -1.25 6.85 -9.80
CA ILE A 48 -1.99 5.62 -10.02
C ILE A 48 -1.26 4.47 -9.32
N ASN A 49 -1.83 3.98 -8.23
CA ASN A 49 -1.31 2.82 -7.50
C ASN A 49 -1.95 1.55 -8.07
N THR A 50 -1.15 0.77 -8.79
CA THR A 50 -1.58 -0.30 -9.68
C THR A 50 -1.48 -1.69 -9.07
N CYS A 51 -2.24 -2.64 -9.61
CA CYS A 51 -2.21 -4.05 -9.27
C CYS A 51 -1.56 -4.87 -10.40
N ALA A 52 -0.92 -6.02 -10.06
CA ALA A 52 -0.34 -6.95 -11.03
C ALA A 52 -0.48 -8.42 -10.58
N PHE A 53 -1.45 -8.71 -9.71
CA PHE A 53 -1.56 -10.06 -9.12
C PHE A 53 -2.08 -11.08 -10.13
N VAL A 54 -3.20 -10.80 -10.77
CA VAL A 54 -3.81 -11.63 -11.82
C VAL A 54 -3.86 -10.87 -13.15
N GLU A 55 -4.14 -11.56 -14.26
CA GLU A 55 -4.16 -10.95 -15.59
C GLU A 55 -5.19 -9.83 -15.68
N GLU A 56 -6.40 -10.08 -15.20
CA GLU A 56 -7.51 -9.12 -15.23
C GLU A 56 -7.15 -7.84 -14.47
N ALA A 57 -6.43 -7.95 -13.34
CA ALA A 57 -5.99 -6.79 -12.56
C ALA A 57 -4.87 -6.01 -13.27
N ARG A 58 -4.05 -6.67 -14.11
CA ARG A 58 -3.06 -6.00 -14.95
C ARG A 58 -3.74 -5.23 -16.08
N GLU A 59 -4.70 -5.85 -16.76
CA GLU A 59 -5.48 -5.21 -17.82
C GLU A 59 -6.25 -4.00 -17.28
N GLU A 60 -6.93 -4.14 -16.13
CA GLU A 60 -7.59 -3.04 -15.44
C GLU A 60 -6.61 -1.90 -15.15
N SER A 61 -5.43 -2.23 -14.62
CA SER A 61 -4.42 -1.23 -14.28
C SER A 61 -3.94 -0.46 -15.53
N ILE A 62 -3.65 -1.16 -16.62
CA ILE A 62 -3.21 -0.54 -17.88
C ILE A 62 -4.32 0.34 -18.46
N ASN A 63 -5.54 -0.17 -18.54
CA ASN A 63 -6.69 0.57 -19.06
C ASN A 63 -6.97 1.84 -18.24
N THR A 64 -6.87 1.76 -16.91
CA THR A 64 -7.04 2.91 -16.02
C THR A 64 -5.94 3.95 -16.23
N VAL A 65 -4.69 3.53 -16.43
CA VAL A 65 -3.57 4.42 -16.73
C VAL A 65 -3.84 5.19 -18.04
N LEU A 66 -4.22 4.49 -19.10
CA LEU A 66 -4.52 5.08 -20.39
C LEU A 66 -5.71 6.05 -20.33
N GLN A 67 -6.76 5.71 -19.58
CA GLN A 67 -7.91 6.59 -19.40
C GLN A 67 -7.54 7.86 -18.63
N LEU A 68 -6.86 7.74 -17.50
CA LEU A 68 -6.47 8.90 -16.69
C LEU A 68 -5.44 9.78 -17.40
N GLU A 69 -4.62 9.21 -18.28
CA GLU A 69 -3.74 9.99 -19.15
C GLU A 69 -4.52 10.88 -20.12
N GLN A 70 -5.58 10.35 -20.73
CA GLN A 70 -6.44 11.13 -21.63
C GLN A 70 -7.26 12.19 -20.89
N ASP A 71 -7.69 11.90 -19.66
CA ASP A 71 -8.57 12.76 -18.88
C ASP A 71 -7.81 13.84 -18.07
N ARG A 72 -6.50 13.71 -17.89
CA ARG A 72 -5.68 14.62 -17.06
C ARG A 72 -5.65 16.04 -17.63
N MET A 73 -5.46 17.01 -16.74
CA MET A 73 -5.25 18.42 -17.12
C MET A 73 -3.99 18.54 -17.99
N PRO A 74 -4.05 19.32 -19.12
CA PRO A 74 -2.87 19.59 -19.93
C PRO A 74 -1.73 20.17 -19.08
N GLY A 75 -0.56 19.51 -19.11
CA GLY A 75 0.60 19.92 -18.34
C GLY A 75 0.66 19.39 -16.91
N SER A 76 -0.34 18.66 -16.43
CA SER A 76 -0.27 17.89 -15.19
C SER A 76 0.77 16.76 -15.33
N ARG A 77 1.16 16.20 -14.20
CA ARG A 77 2.08 15.07 -14.16
C ARG A 77 1.34 13.78 -13.83
N ILE A 78 1.71 12.67 -14.51
CA ILE A 78 1.19 11.34 -14.23
C ILE A 78 2.30 10.42 -13.73
N VAL A 79 2.08 9.78 -12.59
CA VAL A 79 3.01 8.84 -11.96
C VAL A 79 2.30 7.51 -11.72
N VAL A 80 2.86 6.44 -12.26
CA VAL A 80 2.38 5.07 -12.01
C VAL A 80 3.26 4.40 -10.97
N THR A 81 2.64 3.84 -9.94
CA THR A 81 3.29 3.11 -8.86
C THR A 81 2.55 1.82 -8.52
N GLY A 82 2.98 1.10 -7.51
CA GLY A 82 2.34 -0.13 -7.07
C GLY A 82 2.92 -1.40 -7.68
N CYS A 83 2.15 -2.49 -7.60
CA CYS A 83 2.63 -3.83 -7.98
C CYS A 83 3.01 -3.94 -9.46
N LEU A 84 2.27 -3.28 -10.38
CA LEU A 84 2.58 -3.30 -11.80
C LEU A 84 3.89 -2.56 -12.08
N ALA A 85 4.06 -1.37 -11.50
CA ALA A 85 5.27 -0.59 -11.63
C ALA A 85 6.50 -1.31 -11.05
N GLU A 86 6.36 -1.99 -9.92
CA GLU A 86 7.45 -2.75 -9.31
C GLU A 86 7.85 -3.96 -10.18
N ARG A 87 6.86 -4.66 -10.75
CA ARG A 87 7.09 -5.89 -11.51
C ARG A 87 7.61 -5.64 -12.92
N TYR A 88 7.07 -4.63 -13.61
CA TYR A 88 7.28 -4.38 -15.04
C TYR A 88 7.79 -2.97 -15.33
N GLY A 89 8.41 -2.30 -14.38
CA GLY A 89 8.72 -0.87 -14.44
C GLY A 89 9.36 -0.41 -15.74
N ASP A 90 10.43 -1.08 -16.19
CA ASP A 90 11.15 -0.70 -17.42
C ASP A 90 10.30 -0.96 -18.68
N GLU A 91 9.66 -2.13 -18.75
CA GLU A 91 8.77 -2.51 -19.86
C GLU A 91 7.55 -1.56 -19.92
N LEU A 92 7.00 -1.21 -18.76
CA LEU A 92 5.85 -0.31 -18.67
C LEU A 92 6.22 1.12 -19.12
N ALA A 93 7.41 1.61 -18.74
CA ALA A 93 7.90 2.91 -19.15
C ALA A 93 8.19 3.00 -20.65
N GLU A 94 8.66 1.91 -21.26
CA GLU A 94 8.88 1.81 -22.71
C GLU A 94 7.57 1.70 -23.49
N ALA A 95 6.60 0.95 -22.94
CA ALA A 95 5.30 0.72 -23.61
C ALA A 95 4.34 1.92 -23.53
N LEU A 96 4.47 2.76 -22.50
CA LEU A 96 3.60 3.89 -22.22
C LEU A 96 4.43 5.19 -22.05
N PRO A 97 4.97 5.75 -23.14
CA PRO A 97 5.82 6.93 -23.10
C PRO A 97 5.08 8.21 -22.66
N GLU A 98 3.74 8.19 -22.60
CA GLU A 98 2.90 9.27 -22.09
C GLU A 98 2.98 9.42 -20.56
N ILE A 99 3.43 8.38 -19.85
CA ILE A 99 3.61 8.42 -18.39
C ILE A 99 4.88 9.20 -18.08
N ASP A 100 4.77 10.19 -17.20
CA ASP A 100 5.92 11.00 -16.79
C ASP A 100 6.90 10.23 -15.90
N GLN A 101 6.40 9.28 -15.10
CA GLN A 101 7.24 8.46 -14.22
C GLN A 101 6.57 7.12 -13.87
N VAL A 102 7.34 6.05 -13.93
CA VAL A 102 7.02 4.75 -13.33
C VAL A 102 7.88 4.59 -12.07
N SER A 103 7.25 4.45 -10.91
CA SER A 103 7.92 4.37 -9.60
C SER A 103 7.65 3.02 -8.94
N GLY A 104 8.69 2.24 -8.71
CA GLY A 104 8.63 1.05 -7.86
C GLY A 104 8.42 1.39 -6.38
N PHE A 105 8.31 0.35 -5.54
CA PHE A 105 8.23 0.51 -4.09
C PHE A 105 9.51 1.18 -3.55
N GLY A 106 9.34 2.06 -2.56
CA GLY A 106 10.46 2.78 -1.96
C GLY A 106 10.99 3.97 -2.78
N VAL A 107 10.36 4.32 -3.90
CA VAL A 107 10.67 5.52 -4.66
C VAL A 107 9.67 6.62 -4.31
N PRO A 108 10.12 7.81 -3.84
CA PRO A 108 9.21 8.91 -3.54
C PRO A 108 8.41 9.35 -4.78
N VAL A 109 7.13 9.54 -4.59
CA VAL A 109 6.25 10.21 -5.56
C VAL A 109 6.23 11.70 -5.25
N ASN A 110 6.55 12.54 -6.23
CA ASN A 110 6.60 13.99 -6.05
C ASN A 110 6.30 14.75 -7.34
N LEU A 111 6.11 16.07 -7.25
CA LEU A 111 5.86 16.95 -8.39
C LEU A 111 7.11 17.32 -9.22
N ILE A 112 8.30 16.96 -8.79
CA ILE A 112 9.54 17.32 -9.50
C ILE A 112 9.58 16.59 -10.83
N ARG A 113 9.54 17.34 -11.93
CA ARG A 113 9.64 16.78 -13.28
C ARG A 113 11.03 16.16 -13.50
N LYS A 114 11.03 14.86 -13.77
CA LYS A 114 12.18 14.16 -14.35
C LYS A 114 11.91 13.91 -15.84
N PRO A 115 12.92 13.63 -16.66
CA PRO A 115 12.71 13.31 -18.08
C PRO A 115 11.68 12.19 -18.24
N SER A 116 10.71 12.37 -19.15
CA SER A 116 9.66 11.39 -19.47
C SER A 116 10.26 10.04 -19.86
N GLY A 117 9.57 8.95 -19.57
CA GLY A 117 10.01 7.58 -19.88
C GLY A 117 11.03 6.99 -18.89
N LEU A 118 11.20 7.60 -17.71
CA LEU A 118 12.13 7.08 -16.70
C LEU A 118 11.42 6.13 -15.74
N SER A 119 11.79 4.85 -15.80
CA SER A 119 11.50 3.88 -14.74
C SER A 119 12.47 4.11 -13.57
N LEU A 120 11.93 4.33 -12.39
CA LEU A 120 12.73 4.49 -11.18
C LEU A 120 12.48 3.30 -10.26
N LYS A 121 13.46 2.43 -10.16
CA LYS A 121 13.58 1.50 -9.03
C LYS A 121 14.47 2.16 -7.98
N ALA A 122 14.20 1.90 -6.69
CA ALA A 122 15.10 2.30 -5.64
C ALA A 122 16.48 1.67 -5.91
N GLY A 123 17.41 2.49 -6.42
CA GLY A 123 18.77 2.05 -6.63
C GLY A 123 19.52 1.97 -5.29
N PRO A 124 20.67 1.27 -5.24
CA PRO A 124 21.44 1.08 -4.01
C PRO A 124 21.95 2.37 -3.37
N GLN A 125 21.78 3.52 -4.01
CA GLN A 125 22.24 4.84 -3.53
C GLN A 125 21.09 5.80 -3.18
N ALA A 126 19.84 5.50 -3.50
CA ALA A 126 18.70 6.30 -3.05
C ALA A 126 18.24 5.80 -1.68
N PRO A 127 17.99 6.68 -0.68
CA PRO A 127 17.35 6.24 0.53
C PRO A 127 15.99 5.66 0.13
N ALA A 128 15.84 4.34 0.27
CA ALA A 128 14.57 3.68 0.02
C ALA A 128 13.53 4.26 0.98
N LEU A 129 12.44 4.78 0.44
CA LEU A 129 11.31 5.22 1.23
C LEU A 129 10.73 3.98 1.93
N ASP A 130 10.75 3.95 3.26
CA ASP A 130 10.13 2.85 4.00
C ASP A 130 8.59 3.01 4.03
N LEU A 131 7.98 2.75 2.88
CA LEU A 131 6.53 2.88 2.69
C LEU A 131 5.74 2.12 3.75
N LEU A 132 6.28 1.00 4.28
CA LEU A 132 5.63 0.19 5.29
C LEU A 132 5.43 0.95 6.62
N ASN A 133 6.34 1.86 6.99
CA ASN A 133 6.32 2.59 8.25
C ASN A 133 6.01 4.08 8.14
N LEU A 134 5.68 4.58 6.94
CA LEU A 134 5.24 5.97 6.78
C LEU A 134 3.95 6.24 7.56
N ARG A 135 3.80 7.49 7.97
CA ARG A 135 2.55 7.99 8.52
C ARG A 135 1.51 8.21 7.41
N ARG A 136 0.26 8.23 7.77
CA ARG A 136 -0.87 8.54 6.89
C ARG A 136 -1.92 9.35 7.64
N PRO A 137 -2.81 10.06 6.93
CA PRO A 137 -3.90 10.80 7.55
C PRO A 137 -4.81 9.89 8.37
N ALA A 138 -5.51 10.49 9.34
CA ALA A 138 -6.59 9.81 10.06
C ALA A 138 -7.65 9.31 9.06
N SER A 139 -8.29 8.19 9.40
CA SER A 139 -9.34 7.64 8.55
C SER A 139 -10.59 8.53 8.59
N SER A 140 -11.20 8.75 7.43
CA SER A 140 -12.53 9.37 7.34
C SER A 140 -13.66 8.39 7.67
N LEU A 141 -13.36 7.09 7.77
CA LEU A 141 -14.27 6.01 8.09
C LEU A 141 -14.03 5.51 9.52
N PRO A 142 -15.02 4.89 10.18
CA PRO A 142 -14.86 4.32 11.51
C PRO A 142 -13.96 3.07 11.53
N TRP A 143 -13.39 2.70 10.41
CA TRP A 143 -12.49 1.55 10.25
C TRP A 143 -11.35 1.87 9.29
N ALA A 144 -10.27 1.09 9.35
CA ALA A 144 -9.19 1.17 8.38
C ALA A 144 -8.45 -0.17 8.25
N TYR A 145 -7.86 -0.39 7.08
CA TYR A 145 -6.84 -1.42 6.90
C TYR A 145 -5.55 -1.00 7.62
N VAL A 146 -4.92 -1.92 8.32
CA VAL A 146 -3.61 -1.73 8.96
C VAL A 146 -2.66 -2.79 8.46
N LYS A 147 -1.71 -2.40 7.64
CA LYS A 147 -0.70 -3.32 7.10
C LYS A 147 0.38 -3.58 8.15
N ILE A 148 0.48 -4.83 8.59
CA ILE A 148 1.39 -5.24 9.68
C ILE A 148 2.70 -5.86 9.19
N ALA A 149 2.72 -6.32 7.94
CA ALA A 149 3.92 -6.83 7.28
C ALA A 149 3.85 -6.60 5.77
N GLU A 150 4.98 -6.67 5.10
CA GLU A 150 5.15 -6.61 3.65
C GLU A 150 5.94 -7.84 3.18
N GLY A 151 5.67 -8.30 1.94
CA GLY A 151 6.37 -9.45 1.37
C GLY A 151 5.86 -10.79 1.89
N CYS A 152 6.40 -11.89 1.35
CA CYS A 152 5.96 -13.23 1.71
C CYS A 152 7.06 -14.26 1.41
N ASP A 153 7.34 -15.15 2.36
CA ASP A 153 8.34 -16.21 2.23
C ASP A 153 7.75 -17.52 1.66
N ARG A 154 6.47 -17.51 1.27
CA ARG A 154 5.81 -18.69 0.70
C ARG A 154 6.27 -18.97 -0.72
N ALA A 155 6.34 -20.26 -1.05
CA ALA A 155 6.68 -20.75 -2.39
C ALA A 155 5.44 -21.33 -3.12
N CYS A 156 4.31 -20.60 -3.11
CA CYS A 156 3.09 -21.02 -3.80
C CYS A 156 3.31 -21.01 -5.32
N GLY A 157 3.05 -22.12 -5.99
CA GLY A 157 3.39 -22.32 -7.40
C GLY A 157 2.73 -21.38 -8.41
N PHE A 158 1.64 -20.69 -8.02
CA PHE A 158 0.92 -19.72 -8.85
C PHE A 158 1.20 -18.26 -8.48
N CYS A 159 1.91 -18.00 -7.36
CA CYS A 159 2.00 -16.68 -6.77
C CYS A 159 3.33 -15.99 -7.09
N ALA A 160 3.26 -14.84 -7.75
CA ALA A 160 4.43 -14.03 -8.07
C ALA A 160 4.80 -12.99 -6.98
N ILE A 161 4.05 -12.88 -5.88
CA ILE A 161 4.28 -11.87 -4.84
C ILE A 161 5.72 -11.83 -4.33
N PRO A 162 6.38 -12.96 -3.99
CA PRO A 162 7.75 -12.92 -3.50
C PRO A 162 8.75 -12.28 -4.47
N SER A 163 8.49 -12.36 -5.79
CA SER A 163 9.42 -11.85 -6.80
C SER A 163 9.43 -10.32 -6.91
N PHE A 164 8.36 -9.63 -6.46
CA PHE A 164 8.28 -8.17 -6.58
C PHE A 164 7.96 -7.45 -5.25
N ARG A 165 7.39 -8.12 -4.24
CA ARG A 165 7.25 -7.56 -2.89
C ARG A 165 8.33 -8.04 -1.92
N GLY A 166 9.16 -8.97 -2.36
CA GLY A 166 10.29 -9.49 -1.60
C GLY A 166 9.92 -10.42 -0.46
N PRO A 167 10.91 -10.77 0.39
CA PRO A 167 10.71 -11.57 1.57
C PRO A 167 9.85 -10.84 2.60
N GLN A 168 9.27 -11.61 3.53
CA GLN A 168 8.47 -11.03 4.60
C GLN A 168 9.27 -10.08 5.46
N LYS A 169 8.70 -8.91 5.72
CA LYS A 169 9.22 -7.87 6.62
C LYS A 169 8.09 -7.43 7.54
N SER A 170 8.12 -7.90 8.77
CA SER A 170 7.14 -7.54 9.80
C SER A 170 7.45 -6.18 10.41
N ARG A 171 6.40 -5.43 10.75
CA ARG A 171 6.53 -4.16 11.50
C ARG A 171 6.66 -4.46 12.99
N GLU A 172 7.36 -3.59 13.70
CA GLU A 172 7.37 -3.62 15.15
C GLU A 172 5.98 -3.30 15.72
N VAL A 173 5.62 -3.99 16.81
CA VAL A 173 4.31 -3.84 17.47
C VAL A 173 4.01 -2.38 17.80
N ASP A 174 4.96 -1.66 18.41
CA ASP A 174 4.79 -0.25 18.78
C ASP A 174 4.51 0.67 17.58
N SER A 175 5.08 0.35 16.41
CA SER A 175 4.80 1.11 15.18
C SER A 175 3.36 0.90 14.70
N ILE A 176 2.88 -0.34 14.79
CA ILE A 176 1.49 -0.69 14.43
C ILE A 176 0.51 -0.02 15.39
N LEU A 177 0.76 -0.11 16.68
CA LEU A 177 -0.12 0.44 17.71
C LEU A 177 -0.22 1.97 17.62
N ARG A 178 0.90 2.67 17.37
CA ARG A 178 0.87 4.13 17.12
C ARG A 178 0.03 4.47 15.88
N GLU A 179 0.15 3.70 14.79
CA GLU A 179 -0.68 3.93 13.62
C GLU A 179 -2.17 3.73 13.91
N VAL A 180 -2.52 2.70 14.68
CA VAL A 180 -3.92 2.46 15.11
C VAL A 180 -4.46 3.64 15.92
N ASP A 181 -3.66 4.16 16.86
CA ASP A 181 -4.03 5.32 17.68
C ASP A 181 -4.18 6.60 16.81
N ASP A 182 -3.24 6.86 15.89
CA ASP A 182 -3.26 8.01 14.97
C ASP A 182 -4.47 7.99 14.01
N LEU A 183 -4.94 6.80 13.62
CA LEU A 183 -6.06 6.63 12.69
C LEU A 183 -7.43 6.99 13.30
N SER A 184 -7.56 7.01 14.62
CA SER A 184 -8.81 7.31 15.35
C SER A 184 -10.01 6.46 14.92
N ILE A 185 -9.80 5.15 14.75
CA ILE A 185 -10.78 4.18 14.24
C ILE A 185 -11.41 3.36 15.36
N ARG A 186 -12.59 2.82 15.09
CA ARG A 186 -13.29 1.86 15.95
C ARG A 186 -13.03 0.41 15.56
N GLU A 187 -12.60 0.18 14.32
CA GLU A 187 -12.32 -1.14 13.78
C GLU A 187 -11.02 -1.15 13.00
N ALA A 188 -10.09 -2.03 13.36
CA ALA A 188 -8.86 -2.28 12.63
C ALA A 188 -8.95 -3.58 11.83
N VAL A 189 -8.67 -3.51 10.51
CA VAL A 189 -8.57 -4.67 9.64
C VAL A 189 -7.10 -4.93 9.37
N LEU A 190 -6.52 -5.91 10.07
CA LEU A 190 -5.11 -6.25 9.92
C LEU A 190 -4.89 -6.99 8.59
N VAL A 191 -3.89 -6.54 7.82
CA VAL A 191 -3.57 -7.09 6.51
C VAL A 191 -2.07 -7.31 6.33
N ALA A 192 -1.71 -8.38 5.62
CA ALA A 192 -0.38 -8.70 5.13
C ALA A 192 -0.52 -9.59 3.90
N GLN A 193 0.56 -10.03 3.28
CA GLN A 193 0.51 -11.07 2.25
C GLN A 193 0.29 -12.45 2.89
N ASP A 194 0.86 -12.67 4.08
CA ASP A 194 0.61 -13.82 4.94
C ASP A 194 0.58 -13.33 6.39
N LEU A 195 -0.62 -13.19 6.94
CA LEU A 195 -0.81 -12.64 8.27
C LEU A 195 -0.36 -13.61 9.37
N ALA A 196 -0.56 -14.91 9.15
CA ALA A 196 -0.24 -15.93 10.15
C ALA A 196 1.26 -16.03 10.44
N SER A 197 2.12 -15.66 9.49
CA SER A 197 3.57 -15.69 9.67
C SER A 197 4.15 -14.41 10.27
N TYR A 198 3.32 -13.43 10.70
CA TYR A 198 3.79 -12.19 11.32
C TYR A 198 4.78 -12.45 12.46
N GLY A 199 5.92 -11.75 12.40
CA GLY A 199 7.00 -11.82 13.39
C GLY A 199 7.97 -12.98 13.18
N SER A 200 7.75 -13.88 12.22
CA SER A 200 8.67 -15.01 11.97
C SER A 200 10.05 -14.53 11.51
N ASP A 201 10.12 -13.49 10.71
CA ASP A 201 11.34 -12.81 10.27
C ASP A 201 12.09 -12.11 11.42
N LEU A 202 11.38 -11.76 12.51
CA LEU A 202 11.94 -11.20 13.73
C LEU A 202 12.30 -12.27 14.77
N GLY A 203 12.23 -13.56 14.41
CA GLY A 203 12.45 -14.67 15.35
C GLY A 203 11.34 -14.86 16.38
N ARG A 204 10.17 -14.27 16.16
CA ARG A 204 9.03 -14.23 17.10
C ARG A 204 7.81 -14.93 16.49
N ARG A 205 7.93 -16.21 16.17
CA ARG A 205 6.79 -16.99 15.64
C ARG A 205 5.60 -16.96 16.58
N GLY A 206 4.39 -16.82 16.02
CA GLY A 206 3.15 -16.76 16.80
C GLY A 206 2.85 -15.40 17.42
N SER A 207 3.67 -14.38 17.19
CA SER A 207 3.46 -13.04 17.74
C SER A 207 2.22 -12.33 17.20
N ILE A 208 1.56 -12.88 16.17
CA ILE A 208 0.25 -12.40 15.68
C ILE A 208 -0.80 -12.44 16.81
N VAL A 209 -0.78 -13.45 17.68
CA VAL A 209 -1.71 -13.58 18.80
C VAL A 209 -1.59 -12.39 19.76
N SER A 210 -0.37 -12.10 20.22
CA SER A 210 -0.12 -10.96 21.13
C SER A 210 -0.39 -9.61 20.44
N LEU A 211 -0.10 -9.48 19.15
CA LEU A 211 -0.44 -8.28 18.38
C LEU A 211 -1.95 -8.05 18.33
N VAL A 212 -2.73 -9.07 17.99
CA VAL A 212 -4.20 -8.97 17.95
C VAL A 212 -4.76 -8.54 19.30
N GLN A 213 -4.25 -9.14 20.40
CA GLN A 213 -4.65 -8.76 21.76
C GLN A 213 -4.34 -7.28 22.05
N ALA A 214 -3.13 -6.83 21.72
CA ALA A 214 -2.72 -5.43 21.94
C ALA A 214 -3.52 -4.42 21.09
N VAL A 215 -3.89 -4.77 19.86
CA VAL A 215 -4.75 -3.94 19.02
C VAL A 215 -6.19 -3.89 19.58
N ARG A 216 -6.71 -5.01 20.09
CA ARG A 216 -8.04 -5.06 20.72
C ARG A 216 -8.20 -4.17 21.96
N GLU A 217 -7.11 -3.85 22.63
CA GLU A 217 -7.15 -2.87 23.74
C GLU A 217 -7.37 -1.42 23.27
N ARG A 218 -7.24 -1.14 21.96
CA ARG A 218 -7.34 0.20 21.38
C ARG A 218 -8.58 0.43 20.53
N VAL A 219 -9.15 -0.65 19.98
CA VAL A 219 -10.30 -0.56 19.06
C VAL A 219 -11.39 -1.53 19.49
N GLU A 220 -12.62 -1.24 19.10
CA GLU A 220 -13.78 -2.08 19.45
C GLU A 220 -13.78 -3.42 18.70
N ARG A 221 -13.21 -3.44 17.48
CA ARG A 221 -13.18 -4.62 16.61
C ARG A 221 -11.84 -4.76 15.89
N VAL A 222 -11.41 -6.01 15.75
CA VAL A 222 -10.26 -6.37 14.91
C VAL A 222 -10.73 -7.40 13.90
N ARG A 223 -10.37 -7.24 12.64
CA ARG A 223 -10.54 -8.27 11.58
C ARG A 223 -9.17 -8.71 11.07
N LEU A 224 -9.08 -9.95 10.66
CA LEU A 224 -7.88 -10.57 10.11
C LEU A 224 -8.16 -11.02 8.69
N LEU A 225 -7.35 -10.57 7.72
CA LEU A 225 -7.47 -10.99 6.33
C LEU A 225 -6.15 -11.60 5.84
N TYR A 226 -6.25 -12.64 4.98
CA TYR A 226 -5.09 -13.33 4.38
C TYR A 226 -4.34 -14.20 5.38
N LEU A 227 -5.06 -15.05 6.09
CA LEU A 227 -4.50 -16.10 6.95
C LEU A 227 -4.21 -17.35 6.12
N TYR A 228 -2.98 -17.83 6.19
CA TYR A 228 -2.61 -19.08 5.52
C TYR A 228 -3.03 -20.27 6.41
N PRO A 229 -3.89 -21.19 5.92
CA PRO A 229 -4.54 -22.20 6.77
C PRO A 229 -3.58 -23.11 7.52
N SER A 230 -2.41 -23.47 6.94
CA SER A 230 -1.46 -24.36 7.60
C SER A 230 -0.78 -23.76 8.84
N ASP A 231 -0.84 -22.45 9.02
CA ASP A 231 -0.21 -21.73 10.12
C ASP A 231 -1.22 -21.21 11.17
N LEU A 232 -2.47 -21.61 11.03
CA LEU A 232 -3.48 -21.37 12.07
C LEU A 232 -3.15 -22.23 13.30
N SER A 233 -2.66 -21.59 14.34
CA SER A 233 -2.46 -22.24 15.63
C SER A 233 -3.76 -22.24 16.44
N ASP A 234 -3.93 -23.22 17.34
CA ASP A 234 -5.08 -23.25 18.26
C ASP A 234 -5.19 -21.94 19.04
N GLN A 235 -4.09 -21.36 19.48
CA GLN A 235 -4.06 -20.06 20.17
C GLN A 235 -4.60 -18.91 19.28
N LEU A 236 -4.29 -18.90 17.99
CA LEU A 236 -4.83 -17.89 17.08
C LEU A 236 -6.33 -18.10 16.88
N ILE A 237 -6.76 -19.35 16.72
CA ILE A 237 -8.18 -19.71 16.61
C ILE A 237 -8.94 -19.27 17.87
N ASP A 238 -8.40 -19.56 19.06
CA ASP A 238 -9.02 -19.17 20.34
C ASP A 238 -9.16 -17.63 20.44
N VAL A 239 -8.13 -16.87 20.10
CA VAL A 239 -8.19 -15.39 20.08
C VAL A 239 -9.23 -14.87 19.09
N VAL A 240 -9.38 -15.52 17.94
CA VAL A 240 -10.42 -15.18 16.95
C VAL A 240 -11.81 -15.45 17.53
N LEU A 241 -12.02 -16.62 18.11
CA LEU A 241 -13.33 -17.06 18.63
C LEU A 241 -13.74 -16.27 19.89
N GLU A 242 -12.82 -16.15 20.85
CA GLU A 242 -13.07 -15.42 22.12
C GLU A 242 -13.17 -13.91 21.90
N GLY A 243 -12.50 -13.41 20.86
CA GLY A 243 -12.45 -12.02 20.52
C GLY A 243 -13.73 -11.44 19.93
N GLY A 244 -14.73 -12.28 19.65
CA GLY A 244 -15.94 -11.85 18.98
C GLY A 244 -15.64 -11.23 17.60
N LEU A 245 -14.58 -11.70 16.95
CA LEU A 245 -14.25 -11.28 15.59
C LEU A 245 -15.39 -11.72 14.66
N PRO A 246 -15.92 -10.83 13.81
CA PRO A 246 -17.08 -11.17 12.99
C PRO A 246 -16.75 -12.24 11.94
N TYR A 247 -15.52 -12.28 11.48
CA TYR A 247 -14.96 -13.30 10.58
C TYR A 247 -13.44 -13.11 10.43
N PHE A 248 -12.80 -14.10 9.84
CA PHE A 248 -11.41 -14.05 9.35
C PHE A 248 -11.33 -14.68 7.95
N ASP A 249 -10.31 -14.32 7.19
CA ASP A 249 -10.08 -14.77 5.81
C ASP A 249 -8.63 -15.23 5.63
#